data_9c72a8b4a57cd87fdb448231204e43c3
#
_entry.id   9c72a8b4a57cd87fdb448231204e43c3
#
_cell.length_a   1.000
_cell.length_b   1.000
_cell.length_c   1.000
_cell.angle_alpha   90.00
_cell.angle_beta   90.00
_cell.angle_gamma   90.00
#
_symmetry.space_group_name_H-M   'P 1'
#
loop_
_entity.id
_entity.type
_entity.pdbx_description
1 polymer ?
#
loop_
_entity_poly.entity_id
_entity_poly.type
_entity_poly.pdbx_seq_one_letter_code
_entity_poly.pdbx_strand_id
1 'polypeptide(L)'
;SYNIGLIGESGIGKTTIIKEMCEKLVGEDGYRFLECGKEDGADGINGINYLNCPEWSMDYDEETNSIGFEDFVDDVVENKSTEYPDLKTVVIDTYDQLVEIAKPEVIRMHNAENPEKPVKSIKAAFGGYMAGEDKATEIVLNKLWELKSVGVHFIIIGHVKQRTQDDVTTGQTYTSLTTNMSMRDFNAIKTKLHFLGVASIDREIVQEKTGKTKKEGKKDVDIMKGVITSESRKITFRDDSYSIDSKSRFADIVPEIEFSSDALIKALTDAIKAEAS
;
A
#
# COMPACT_ATOMS: atom_id res chain seq x y z
N SER A 1 5.26 -3.40 -18.58
CA SER A 1 4.71 -2.47 -17.58
C SER A 1 4.10 -3.24 -16.44
N TYR A 2 4.67 -3.11 -15.24
CA TYR A 2 4.32 -3.93 -14.09
C TYR A 2 3.71 -3.08 -12.97
N ASN A 3 2.61 -3.53 -12.39
CA ASN A 3 1.99 -2.91 -11.22
C ASN A 3 2.53 -3.59 -9.98
N ILE A 4 3.04 -2.80 -9.04
CA ILE A 4 3.72 -3.28 -7.83
C ILE A 4 2.98 -2.75 -6.62
N GLY A 5 2.82 -3.58 -5.60
CA GLY A 5 2.35 -3.21 -4.28
C GLY A 5 3.38 -3.55 -3.22
N LEU A 6 3.54 -2.67 -2.24
CA LEU A 6 4.31 -2.90 -1.03
C LEU A 6 3.48 -2.50 0.18
N ILE A 7 3.09 -3.49 0.98
CA ILE A 7 2.39 -3.25 2.24
C ILE A 7 3.29 -3.62 3.42
N GLY A 8 3.10 -2.98 4.55
CA GLY A 8 3.94 -3.22 5.73
C GLY A 8 3.54 -2.33 6.90
N GLU A 9 4.14 -2.59 8.06
CA GLU A 9 3.91 -1.78 9.26
C GLU A 9 4.28 -0.30 9.02
N SER A 10 3.59 0.59 9.73
CA SER A 10 3.95 2.02 9.70
C SER A 10 5.37 2.22 10.23
N GLY A 11 6.13 3.12 9.60
CA GLY A 11 7.50 3.43 10.00
C GLY A 11 8.56 2.38 9.62
N ILE A 12 8.20 1.29 8.91
CA ILE A 12 9.18 0.28 8.49
C ILE A 12 10.16 0.79 7.39
N GLY A 13 9.82 1.89 6.72
CA GLY A 13 10.65 2.50 5.67
C GLY A 13 10.17 2.26 4.24
N LYS A 14 8.88 1.94 4.03
CA LYS A 14 8.31 1.65 2.70
C LYS A 14 8.51 2.81 1.71
N THR A 15 8.18 4.02 2.12
CA THR A 15 8.32 5.23 1.28
C THR A 15 9.77 5.42 0.86
N THR A 16 10.73 5.26 1.78
CA THR A 16 12.16 5.39 1.49
C THR A 16 12.65 4.36 0.49
N ILE A 17 12.33 3.06 0.69
CA ILE A 17 12.79 1.99 -0.21
C ILE A 17 12.20 2.13 -1.61
N ILE A 18 10.93 2.54 -1.73
CA ILE A 18 10.29 2.78 -3.02
C ILE A 18 10.87 4.02 -3.71
N LYS A 19 11.14 5.10 -2.96
CA LYS A 19 11.86 6.27 -3.49
C LYS A 19 13.21 5.87 -4.10
N GLU A 20 14.04 5.17 -3.34
CA GLU A 20 15.35 4.72 -3.81
C GLU A 20 15.23 3.81 -5.05
N MET A 21 14.24 2.92 -5.09
CA MET A 21 13.97 2.08 -6.24
C MET A 21 13.60 2.92 -7.47
N CYS A 22 12.72 3.90 -7.31
CA CYS A 22 12.30 4.77 -8.41
C CYS A 22 13.48 5.59 -8.94
N GLU A 23 14.29 6.21 -8.06
CA GLU A 23 15.47 6.98 -8.48
C GLU A 23 16.47 6.15 -9.28
N LYS A 24 16.71 4.89 -8.86
CA LYS A 24 17.60 3.96 -9.57
C LYS A 24 17.05 3.50 -10.92
N LEU A 25 15.74 3.36 -11.06
CA LEU A 25 15.11 2.80 -12.26
C LEU A 25 14.68 3.85 -13.29
N VAL A 26 14.21 5.02 -12.84
CA VAL A 26 13.63 6.03 -13.72
C VAL A 26 14.21 7.45 -13.52
N GLY A 27 15.09 7.65 -12.55
CA GLY A 27 15.68 8.95 -12.23
C GLY A 27 14.76 9.86 -11.41
N GLU A 28 15.29 11.01 -10.98
CA GLU A 28 14.59 11.95 -10.10
C GLU A 28 13.31 12.52 -10.72
N ASP A 29 13.32 12.82 -12.01
CA ASP A 29 12.16 13.36 -12.74
C ASP A 29 11.20 12.26 -13.23
N GLY A 30 11.62 11.00 -13.13
CA GLY A 30 10.87 9.86 -13.66
C GLY A 30 9.78 9.35 -12.75
N TYR A 31 9.63 9.87 -11.53
CA TYR A 31 8.61 9.45 -10.58
C TYR A 31 7.95 10.62 -9.86
N ARG A 32 6.76 10.38 -9.33
CA ARG A 32 6.05 11.29 -8.44
C ARG A 32 5.33 10.49 -7.34
N PHE A 33 5.56 10.87 -6.08
CA PHE A 33 4.75 10.40 -4.96
C PHE A 33 3.48 11.23 -4.84
N LEU A 34 2.37 10.57 -4.56
CA LEU A 34 1.12 11.18 -4.11
C LEU A 34 0.85 10.74 -2.68
N GLU A 35 1.00 11.65 -1.73
CA GLU A 35 0.59 11.45 -0.35
C GLU A 35 -0.91 11.64 -0.22
N CYS A 36 -1.63 10.53 -0.10
CA CYS A 36 -3.09 10.55 -0.15
C CYS A 36 -3.72 10.71 1.23
N GLY A 37 -4.73 11.56 1.29
CA GLY A 37 -5.55 11.73 2.49
C GLY A 37 -4.80 12.44 3.63
N LYS A 38 -4.58 11.71 4.71
CA LYS A 38 -3.94 12.21 5.94
C LYS A 38 -2.52 11.68 6.15
N GLU A 39 -1.94 11.08 5.12
CA GLU A 39 -0.53 10.70 5.17
C GLU A 39 0.34 11.96 5.18
N ASP A 40 1.46 11.90 5.90
CA ASP A 40 2.33 13.04 6.17
C ASP A 40 3.77 12.54 6.39
N GLY A 41 4.23 11.66 5.52
CA GLY A 41 5.52 10.98 5.66
C GLY A 41 6.59 11.41 4.68
N ALA A 42 6.19 11.95 3.52
CA ALA A 42 7.13 12.31 2.45
C ALA A 42 7.87 13.61 2.75
N ASP A 43 7.26 14.56 3.42
CA ASP A 43 7.90 15.84 3.79
C ASP A 43 9.16 15.66 4.65
N GLY A 44 9.22 14.58 5.45
CA GLY A 44 10.38 14.17 6.23
C GLY A 44 11.50 13.48 5.45
N ILE A 45 11.29 13.17 4.15
CA ILE A 45 12.25 12.44 3.32
C ILE A 45 12.98 13.40 2.38
N ASN A 46 14.27 13.60 2.62
CA ASN A 46 15.06 14.51 1.81
C ASN A 46 15.11 14.09 0.33
N GLY A 47 14.86 15.05 -0.57
CA GLY A 47 14.95 14.88 -2.02
C GLY A 47 13.83 14.03 -2.64
N ILE A 48 12.75 13.75 -1.91
CA ILE A 48 11.59 13.05 -2.50
C ILE A 48 10.79 14.00 -3.39
N ASN A 49 10.37 13.52 -4.54
CA ASN A 49 9.50 14.22 -5.47
C ASN A 49 8.04 13.86 -5.19
N TYR A 50 7.31 14.72 -4.48
CA TYR A 50 5.96 14.43 -4.02
C TYR A 50 4.97 15.58 -4.18
N LEU A 51 3.69 15.24 -4.15
CA LEU A 51 2.55 16.14 -4.01
C LEU A 51 1.65 15.61 -2.90
N ASN A 52 1.08 16.50 -2.12
CA ASN A 52 -0.01 16.16 -1.22
C ASN A 52 -1.30 15.98 -2.01
N CYS A 53 -2.06 14.96 -1.67
CA CYS A 53 -3.30 14.61 -2.33
C CYS A 53 -4.42 14.40 -1.28
N PRO A 54 -4.88 15.49 -0.63
CA PRO A 54 -5.80 15.38 0.50
C PRO A 54 -7.23 15.05 0.09
N GLU A 55 -7.62 15.36 -1.15
CA GLU A 55 -8.96 15.22 -1.68
C GLU A 55 -8.96 14.59 -3.07
N TRP A 56 -10.12 14.09 -3.49
CA TRP A 56 -10.30 13.51 -4.82
C TRP A 56 -10.16 14.56 -5.91
N SER A 57 -10.79 15.72 -5.74
CA SER A 57 -10.73 16.84 -6.68
C SER A 57 -10.48 18.14 -5.93
N MET A 58 -9.42 18.83 -6.30
CA MET A 58 -9.07 20.20 -5.90
C MET A 58 -8.04 20.76 -6.85
N ASP A 59 -8.11 22.06 -7.11
CA ASP A 59 -7.10 22.79 -7.86
C ASP A 59 -5.74 22.72 -7.16
N TYR A 60 -4.65 22.83 -7.94
CA TYR A 60 -3.32 22.87 -7.38
C TYR A 60 -3.13 24.08 -6.47
N ASP A 61 -2.68 23.82 -5.26
CA ASP A 61 -2.31 24.83 -4.25
C ASP A 61 -0.81 24.81 -4.01
N GLU A 62 -0.13 25.86 -4.46
CA GLU A 62 1.33 26.00 -4.33
C GLU A 62 1.77 26.13 -2.86
N GLU A 63 0.96 26.76 -1.99
CA GLU A 63 1.32 26.97 -0.58
C GLU A 63 1.45 25.64 0.19
N THR A 64 0.55 24.72 -0.10
CA THR A 64 0.50 23.40 0.56
C THR A 64 1.09 22.28 -0.30
N ASN A 65 1.55 22.60 -1.52
CA ASN A 65 2.00 21.61 -2.51
C ASN A 65 0.96 20.49 -2.72
N SER A 66 -0.31 20.87 -2.85
CA SER A 66 -1.44 19.95 -2.88
C SER A 66 -2.22 20.00 -4.19
N ILE A 67 -2.75 18.87 -4.62
CA ILE A 67 -3.61 18.74 -5.79
C ILE A 67 -4.62 17.59 -5.57
N GLY A 68 -5.80 17.66 -6.18
CA GLY A 68 -6.74 16.55 -6.21
C GLY A 68 -6.19 15.37 -7.02
N PHE A 69 -6.52 14.15 -6.60
CA PHE A 69 -6.04 12.94 -7.31
C PHE A 69 -6.53 12.90 -8.75
N GLU A 70 -7.81 13.18 -8.97
CA GLU A 70 -8.40 13.23 -10.31
C GLU A 70 -7.74 14.31 -11.15
N ASP A 71 -7.58 15.53 -10.60
CA ASP A 71 -7.00 16.66 -11.31
C ASP A 71 -5.54 16.41 -11.68
N PHE A 72 -4.76 15.77 -10.81
CA PHE A 72 -3.41 15.35 -11.12
C PHE A 72 -3.37 14.32 -12.27
N VAL A 73 -4.23 13.31 -12.22
CA VAL A 73 -4.26 12.29 -13.27
C VAL A 73 -4.66 12.89 -14.61
N ASP A 74 -5.68 13.75 -14.62
CA ASP A 74 -6.16 14.41 -15.84
C ASP A 74 -5.08 15.30 -16.45
N ASP A 75 -4.37 16.09 -15.63
CA ASP A 75 -3.27 16.90 -16.07
C ASP A 75 -2.12 16.07 -16.65
N VAL A 76 -1.74 14.96 -16.00
CA VAL A 76 -0.72 14.06 -16.55
C VAL A 76 -1.17 13.44 -17.87
N VAL A 77 -2.42 13.03 -18.00
CA VAL A 77 -2.95 12.41 -19.24
C VAL A 77 -2.96 13.43 -20.39
N GLU A 78 -3.42 14.65 -20.13
CA GLU A 78 -3.49 15.71 -21.14
C GLU A 78 -2.10 16.21 -21.55
N ASN A 79 -1.21 16.38 -20.59
CA ASN A 79 0.08 17.05 -20.76
C ASN A 79 1.28 16.10 -20.74
N LYS A 80 1.07 14.79 -20.92
CA LYS A 80 2.11 13.75 -20.83
C LYS A 80 3.32 14.02 -21.71
N SER A 81 3.11 14.54 -22.92
CA SER A 81 4.19 14.78 -23.88
C SER A 81 4.86 16.14 -23.74
N THR A 82 4.25 17.09 -23.05
CA THR A 82 4.69 18.48 -22.92
C THR A 82 5.28 18.78 -21.56
N GLU A 83 4.53 18.48 -20.49
CA GLU A 83 4.92 18.83 -19.12
C GLU A 83 5.48 17.64 -18.33
N TYR A 84 5.07 16.41 -18.71
CA TYR A 84 5.49 15.19 -18.02
C TYR A 84 6.25 14.18 -18.90
N PRO A 85 7.15 14.60 -19.84
CA PRO A 85 7.78 13.68 -20.79
C PRO A 85 8.56 12.56 -20.10
N ASP A 86 9.18 12.85 -18.97
CA ASP A 86 10.04 11.92 -18.23
C ASP A 86 9.30 11.12 -17.15
N LEU A 87 8.08 11.52 -16.76
CA LEU A 87 7.31 10.80 -15.74
C LEU A 87 6.96 9.39 -16.22
N LYS A 88 7.45 8.38 -15.51
CA LYS A 88 7.23 6.95 -15.79
C LYS A 88 6.43 6.25 -14.69
N THR A 89 6.48 6.76 -13.48
CA THR A 89 5.93 6.08 -12.31
C THR A 89 5.26 7.06 -11.36
N VAL A 90 4.05 6.74 -10.93
CA VAL A 90 3.35 7.41 -9.84
C VAL A 90 3.27 6.43 -8.67
N VAL A 91 3.67 6.89 -7.48
CA VAL A 91 3.61 6.11 -6.25
C VAL A 91 2.45 6.63 -5.40
N ILE A 92 1.54 5.76 -5.06
CA ILE A 92 0.38 6.06 -4.22
C ILE A 92 0.71 5.71 -2.77
N ASP A 93 0.85 6.71 -1.93
CA ASP A 93 1.18 6.56 -0.50
C ASP A 93 0.12 7.28 0.37
N THR A 94 -0.88 6.60 0.88
CA THR A 94 -1.16 5.15 0.76
C THR A 94 -2.43 4.88 -0.05
N TYR A 95 -2.52 3.68 -0.62
CA TYR A 95 -3.67 3.30 -1.43
C TYR A 95 -4.99 3.24 -0.63
N ASP A 96 -4.94 2.83 0.62
CA ASP A 96 -6.11 2.82 1.50
C ASP A 96 -6.66 4.24 1.72
N GLN A 97 -5.80 5.25 1.87
CA GLN A 97 -6.22 6.64 1.96
C GLN A 97 -6.75 7.17 0.62
N LEU A 98 -6.19 6.74 -0.51
CA LEU A 98 -6.73 7.09 -1.83
C LEU A 98 -8.19 6.64 -1.99
N VAL A 99 -8.52 5.41 -1.57
CA VAL A 99 -9.90 4.94 -1.60
C VAL A 99 -10.80 5.77 -0.66
N GLU A 100 -10.29 6.17 0.51
CA GLU A 100 -11.06 7.01 1.45
C GLU A 100 -11.39 8.38 0.88
N ILE A 101 -10.44 9.07 0.21
CA ILE A 101 -10.71 10.39 -0.40
C ILE A 101 -11.63 10.31 -1.63
N ALA A 102 -11.80 9.14 -2.23
CA ALA A 102 -12.76 8.93 -3.32
C ALA A 102 -14.22 8.83 -2.84
N LYS A 103 -14.46 8.48 -1.57
CA LYS A 103 -15.83 8.26 -1.06
C LYS A 103 -16.73 9.50 -1.08
N PRO A 104 -16.27 10.73 -0.70
CA PRO A 104 -17.08 11.93 -0.84
C PRO A 104 -17.51 12.20 -2.29
N GLU A 105 -16.63 11.93 -3.26
CA GLU A 105 -16.96 12.08 -4.68
C GLU A 105 -18.08 11.13 -5.10
N VAL A 106 -18.04 9.88 -4.67
CA VAL A 106 -19.11 8.90 -4.94
C VAL A 106 -20.44 9.33 -4.35
N ILE A 107 -20.45 9.94 -3.16
CA ILE A 107 -21.67 10.53 -2.57
C ILE A 107 -22.17 11.68 -3.44
N ARG A 108 -21.27 12.55 -3.91
CA ARG A 108 -21.61 13.67 -4.81
C ARG A 108 -22.21 13.15 -6.12
N MET A 109 -21.60 12.13 -6.72
CA MET A 109 -22.09 11.48 -7.95
C MET A 109 -23.52 10.94 -7.74
N HIS A 110 -23.73 10.15 -6.66
CA HIS A 110 -25.05 9.62 -6.34
C HIS A 110 -26.09 10.72 -6.21
N ASN A 111 -25.77 11.80 -5.49
CA ASN A 111 -26.71 12.90 -5.25
C ASN A 111 -27.01 13.69 -6.54
N ALA A 112 -26.05 13.80 -7.45
CA ALA A 112 -26.28 14.43 -8.76
C ALA A 112 -27.19 13.57 -9.65
N GLU A 113 -27.04 12.25 -9.62
CA GLU A 113 -27.88 11.32 -10.40
C GLU A 113 -29.26 11.10 -9.76
N ASN A 114 -29.38 11.29 -8.44
CA ASN A 114 -30.60 11.03 -7.67
C ASN A 114 -30.99 12.24 -6.79
N PRO A 115 -31.29 13.41 -7.36
CA PRO A 115 -31.57 14.62 -6.60
C PRO A 115 -32.80 14.50 -5.69
N GLU A 116 -33.73 13.61 -6.03
CA GLU A 116 -34.93 13.32 -5.25
C GLU A 116 -34.64 12.54 -3.95
N LYS A 117 -33.50 11.82 -3.89
CA LYS A 117 -33.13 10.95 -2.78
C LYS A 117 -31.66 11.09 -2.41
N PRO A 118 -31.22 12.29 -2.01
CA PRO A 118 -29.81 12.49 -1.68
C PRO A 118 -29.40 11.71 -0.43
N VAL A 119 -28.17 11.25 -0.40
CA VAL A 119 -27.56 10.52 0.72
C VAL A 119 -26.40 11.31 1.33
N LYS A 120 -26.10 11.02 2.60
CA LYS A 120 -24.99 11.64 3.34
C LYS A 120 -23.83 10.66 3.64
N SER A 121 -24.01 9.39 3.31
CA SER A 121 -23.00 8.37 3.60
C SER A 121 -22.79 7.45 2.42
N ILE A 122 -21.56 6.98 2.29
CA ILE A 122 -21.16 6.02 1.25
C ILE A 122 -21.99 4.73 1.31
N LYS A 123 -22.35 4.29 2.51
CA LYS A 123 -23.14 3.07 2.73
C LYS A 123 -24.56 3.14 2.15
N ALA A 124 -25.10 4.34 1.99
CA ALA A 124 -26.42 4.55 1.42
C ALA A 124 -26.40 4.84 -0.07
N ALA A 125 -25.22 5.16 -0.63
CA ALA A 125 -25.07 5.51 -2.03
C ALA A 125 -25.35 4.30 -2.96
N PHE A 126 -25.92 4.57 -4.13
CA PHE A 126 -26.18 3.60 -5.20
C PHE A 126 -26.98 2.36 -4.78
N GLY A 127 -27.90 2.52 -3.81
CA GLY A 127 -28.79 1.45 -3.35
C GLY A 127 -28.29 0.65 -2.14
N GLY A 128 -27.17 1.02 -1.55
CA GLY A 128 -26.61 0.36 -0.38
C GLY A 128 -25.87 -0.94 -0.71
N TYR A 129 -25.79 -1.86 0.28
CA TYR A 129 -25.11 -3.17 0.14
C TYR A 129 -23.69 -3.10 -0.44
N MET A 130 -22.88 -2.14 0.03
CA MET A 130 -21.50 -1.90 -0.43
C MET A 130 -21.37 -1.30 -1.85
N ALA A 131 -22.47 -0.97 -2.54
CA ALA A 131 -22.39 -0.44 -3.90
C ALA A 131 -21.65 0.90 -3.97
N GLY A 132 -21.78 1.75 -2.95
CA GLY A 132 -21.02 3.00 -2.86
C GLY A 132 -19.52 2.75 -2.68
N GLU A 133 -19.13 1.83 -1.81
CA GLU A 133 -17.72 1.44 -1.61
C GLU A 133 -17.13 0.81 -2.87
N ASP A 134 -17.88 -0.06 -3.56
CA ASP A 134 -17.45 -0.61 -4.85
C ASP A 134 -17.24 0.48 -5.89
N LYS A 135 -18.12 1.49 -5.91
CA LYS A 135 -17.98 2.63 -6.83
C LYS A 135 -16.75 3.47 -6.50
N ALA A 136 -16.41 3.66 -5.22
CA ALA A 136 -15.17 4.34 -4.83
C ALA A 136 -13.94 3.59 -5.35
N THR A 137 -13.88 2.27 -5.17
CA THR A 137 -12.81 1.44 -5.73
C THR A 137 -12.77 1.50 -7.26
N GLU A 138 -13.94 1.48 -7.92
CA GLU A 138 -14.04 1.56 -9.38
C GLU A 138 -13.45 2.86 -9.93
N ILE A 139 -13.82 4.03 -9.39
CA ILE A 139 -13.30 5.31 -9.88
C ILE A 139 -11.79 5.43 -9.65
N VAL A 140 -11.28 4.94 -8.53
CA VAL A 140 -9.83 4.89 -8.27
C VAL A 140 -9.13 4.03 -9.32
N LEU A 141 -9.61 2.81 -9.57
CA LEU A 141 -9.02 1.91 -10.56
C LEU A 141 -9.06 2.51 -11.97
N ASN A 142 -10.15 3.17 -12.34
CA ASN A 142 -10.27 3.81 -13.65
C ASN A 142 -9.18 4.88 -13.84
N LYS A 143 -8.97 5.76 -12.86
CA LYS A 143 -7.92 6.77 -12.90
C LYS A 143 -6.51 6.18 -12.95
N LEU A 144 -6.23 5.11 -12.21
CA LEU A 144 -4.95 4.40 -12.32
C LEU A 144 -4.73 3.82 -13.73
N TRP A 145 -5.80 3.37 -14.39
CA TRP A 145 -5.74 2.86 -15.77
C TRP A 145 -5.55 3.97 -16.80
N GLU A 146 -6.09 5.17 -16.56
CA GLU A 146 -5.82 6.35 -17.39
C GLU A 146 -4.33 6.69 -17.37
N LEU A 147 -3.67 6.71 -16.22
CA LEU A 147 -2.21 6.86 -16.13
C LEU A 147 -1.47 5.80 -16.98
N LYS A 148 -1.88 4.54 -16.88
CA LYS A 148 -1.26 3.46 -17.68
C LYS A 148 -1.45 3.65 -19.19
N SER A 149 -2.57 4.20 -19.63
CA SER A 149 -2.87 4.44 -21.03
C SER A 149 -1.87 5.40 -21.70
N VAL A 150 -1.29 6.31 -20.91
CA VAL A 150 -0.25 7.26 -21.36
C VAL A 150 1.18 6.81 -21.01
N GLY A 151 1.35 5.53 -20.59
CA GLY A 151 2.65 4.92 -20.33
C GLY A 151 3.23 5.24 -18.93
N VAL A 152 2.40 5.73 -18.02
CA VAL A 152 2.78 5.95 -16.61
C VAL A 152 2.33 4.75 -15.78
N HIS A 153 3.27 4.14 -15.04
CA HIS A 153 3.01 3.00 -14.17
C HIS A 153 2.63 3.48 -12.77
N PHE A 154 2.04 2.60 -11.97
CA PHE A 154 1.80 2.91 -10.59
C PHE A 154 2.38 1.87 -9.65
N ILE A 155 2.82 2.35 -8.50
CA ILE A 155 3.21 1.57 -7.34
C ILE A 155 2.26 1.96 -6.22
N ILE A 156 1.73 0.99 -5.49
CA ILE A 156 0.91 1.26 -4.30
C ILE A 156 1.67 0.90 -3.04
N ILE A 157 1.60 1.79 -2.07
CA ILE A 157 2.05 1.55 -0.69
C ILE A 157 0.81 1.44 0.18
N GLY A 158 0.86 0.55 1.17
CA GLY A 158 -0.23 0.37 2.11
C GLY A 158 0.25 -0.12 3.47
N HIS A 159 -0.65 -0.07 4.45
CA HIS A 159 -0.41 -0.58 5.79
C HIS A 159 -0.93 -2.00 5.96
N VAL A 160 -0.31 -2.73 6.88
CA VAL A 160 -0.74 -4.08 7.28
C VAL A 160 -1.40 -4.07 8.63
N LYS A 161 -2.21 -5.10 8.86
CA LYS A 161 -2.74 -5.52 10.16
C LYS A 161 -2.64 -7.02 10.30
N GLN A 162 -2.69 -7.50 11.53
CA GLN A 162 -2.89 -8.91 11.80
C GLN A 162 -4.35 -9.28 11.65
N ARG A 163 -4.61 -10.41 11.02
CA ARG A 163 -5.94 -10.99 10.86
C ARG A 163 -5.93 -12.45 11.26
N THR A 164 -6.83 -12.81 12.15
CA THR A 164 -7.08 -14.21 12.52
C THR A 164 -8.04 -14.83 11.50
N GLN A 165 -7.70 -15.98 10.98
CA GLN A 165 -8.49 -16.73 10.01
C GLN A 165 -8.60 -18.20 10.44
N ASP A 166 -9.71 -18.82 10.10
CA ASP A 166 -9.91 -20.25 10.30
C ASP A 166 -9.60 -20.98 9.00
N ASP A 167 -8.73 -21.96 9.07
CA ASP A 167 -8.48 -22.88 7.96
C ASP A 167 -9.64 -23.85 7.83
N VAL A 168 -10.38 -23.74 6.72
CA VAL A 168 -11.56 -24.55 6.44
C VAL A 168 -11.21 -26.04 6.32
N THR A 169 -9.97 -26.36 5.94
CA THR A 169 -9.51 -27.73 5.71
C THR A 169 -9.09 -28.42 6.99
N THR A 170 -8.35 -27.72 7.83
CA THR A 170 -7.79 -28.28 9.08
C THR A 170 -8.61 -27.94 10.32
N GLY A 171 -9.51 -26.96 10.22
CA GLY A 171 -10.25 -26.42 11.36
C GLY A 171 -9.39 -25.65 12.38
N GLN A 172 -8.14 -25.34 12.02
CA GLN A 172 -7.22 -24.61 12.88
C GLN A 172 -7.30 -23.11 12.60
N THR A 173 -7.19 -22.31 13.64
CA THR A 173 -7.12 -20.87 13.55
C THR A 173 -5.67 -20.44 13.41
N TYR A 174 -5.37 -19.59 12.43
CA TYR A 174 -4.06 -18.99 12.24
C TYR A 174 -4.15 -17.46 12.08
N THR A 175 -3.06 -16.77 12.39
CA THR A 175 -2.94 -15.32 12.22
C THR A 175 -2.11 -15.02 11.00
N SER A 176 -2.63 -14.17 10.11
CA SER A 176 -1.93 -13.70 8.92
C SER A 176 -1.71 -12.19 8.95
N LEU A 177 -0.63 -11.77 8.31
CA LEU A 177 -0.32 -10.37 8.04
C LEU A 177 -0.94 -9.97 6.71
N THR A 178 -1.87 -9.04 6.71
CA THR A 178 -2.63 -8.61 5.53
C THR A 178 -2.83 -7.10 5.54
N THR A 179 -3.43 -6.55 4.47
CA THR A 179 -3.78 -5.12 4.40
C THR A 179 -4.73 -4.69 5.52
N ASN A 180 -4.66 -3.42 5.94
CA ASN A 180 -5.64 -2.83 6.86
C ASN A 180 -6.98 -2.50 6.19
N MET A 181 -7.08 -2.52 4.86
CA MET A 181 -8.31 -2.30 4.11
C MET A 181 -9.34 -3.42 4.31
N SER A 182 -10.57 -3.20 3.86
CA SER A 182 -11.50 -4.30 3.66
C SER A 182 -10.96 -5.29 2.62
N MET A 183 -11.18 -6.58 2.82
CA MET A 183 -10.70 -7.59 1.86
C MET A 183 -11.31 -7.41 0.47
N ARG A 184 -12.52 -6.86 0.38
CA ARG A 184 -13.21 -6.59 -0.87
C ARG A 184 -12.48 -5.53 -1.69
N ASP A 185 -12.20 -4.37 -1.07
CA ASP A 185 -11.50 -3.26 -1.72
C ASP A 185 -10.07 -3.65 -2.09
N PHE A 186 -9.40 -4.37 -1.19
CA PHE A 186 -8.05 -4.84 -1.44
C PHE A 186 -7.97 -5.87 -2.57
N ASN A 187 -8.90 -6.83 -2.63
CA ASN A 187 -8.90 -7.84 -3.68
C ASN A 187 -9.10 -7.21 -5.07
N ALA A 188 -9.82 -6.11 -5.17
CA ALA A 188 -10.02 -5.41 -6.43
C ALA A 188 -8.68 -4.90 -7.01
N ILE A 189 -7.80 -4.31 -6.19
CA ILE A 189 -6.46 -3.88 -6.63
C ILE A 189 -5.47 -5.06 -6.67
N LYS A 190 -5.50 -5.97 -5.69
CA LYS A 190 -4.59 -7.10 -5.60
C LYS A 190 -4.60 -7.96 -6.88
N THR A 191 -5.78 -8.19 -7.47
CA THR A 191 -5.90 -8.93 -8.73
C THR A 191 -5.20 -8.25 -9.90
N LYS A 192 -4.98 -6.95 -9.84
CA LYS A 192 -4.33 -6.14 -10.88
C LYS A 192 -2.82 -5.98 -10.66
N LEU A 193 -2.31 -6.32 -9.49
CA LEU A 193 -0.88 -6.28 -9.21
C LEU A 193 -0.15 -7.48 -9.81
N HIS A 194 1.04 -7.26 -10.33
CA HIS A 194 1.97 -8.30 -10.74
C HIS A 194 2.77 -8.81 -9.55
N PHE A 195 3.13 -7.91 -8.65
CA PHE A 195 3.86 -8.19 -7.42
C PHE A 195 3.18 -7.49 -6.24
N LEU A 196 3.02 -8.21 -5.14
CA LEU A 196 2.65 -7.68 -3.85
C LEU A 196 3.64 -8.20 -2.81
N GLY A 197 4.57 -7.34 -2.42
CA GLY A 197 5.50 -7.59 -1.32
C GLY A 197 4.88 -7.18 0.01
N VAL A 198 5.13 -7.97 1.04
CA VAL A 198 4.77 -7.66 2.42
C VAL A 198 6.05 -7.44 3.22
N ALA A 199 6.26 -6.21 3.65
CA ALA A 199 7.38 -5.83 4.50
C ALA A 199 7.05 -6.15 5.96
N SER A 200 7.92 -6.88 6.62
CA SER A 200 7.78 -7.31 8.01
C SER A 200 9.09 -7.19 8.78
N ILE A 201 8.97 -7.19 10.11
CA ILE A 201 10.09 -7.14 11.03
C ILE A 201 10.13 -8.44 11.78
N ASP A 202 11.25 -9.19 11.62
CA ASP A 202 11.54 -10.34 12.45
C ASP A 202 12.30 -9.89 13.70
N ARG A 203 11.81 -10.28 14.87
CA ARG A 203 12.41 -9.94 16.15
C ARG A 203 12.71 -11.21 16.92
N GLU A 204 13.94 -11.34 17.38
CA GLU A 204 14.29 -12.34 18.38
C GLU A 204 14.04 -11.76 19.76
N ILE A 205 13.18 -12.44 20.54
CA ILE A 205 12.84 -12.05 21.89
C ILE A 205 13.37 -13.10 22.86
N VAL A 206 14.28 -12.69 23.73
CA VAL A 206 14.79 -13.52 24.80
C VAL A 206 14.13 -13.13 26.10
N GLN A 207 13.73 -14.14 26.90
CA GLN A 207 13.15 -13.92 28.22
C GLN A 207 14.28 -13.68 29.24
N GLU A 208 14.33 -12.50 29.82
CA GLU A 208 15.28 -12.14 30.86
C GLU A 208 14.60 -11.95 32.21
N LYS A 209 15.31 -12.30 33.29
CA LYS A 209 14.83 -12.03 34.65
C LYS A 209 14.85 -10.54 34.93
N THR A 210 13.72 -10.01 35.44
CA THR A 210 13.62 -8.59 35.82
C THR A 210 14.32 -8.23 37.13
N GLY A 211 14.85 -9.23 37.84
CA GLY A 211 15.35 -9.07 39.22
C GLY A 211 14.25 -8.92 40.26
N LYS A 212 12.98 -9.02 39.85
CA LYS A 212 11.82 -9.00 40.77
C LYS A 212 11.17 -10.38 40.79
N THR A 213 10.60 -10.74 41.91
CA THR A 213 9.85 -11.98 42.11
C THR A 213 8.39 -11.71 42.39
N LYS A 214 7.52 -12.63 42.00
CA LYS A 214 6.10 -12.68 42.39
C LYS A 214 5.84 -13.96 43.16
N LYS A 215 4.89 -13.94 44.09
CA LYS A 215 4.44 -15.14 44.78
C LYS A 215 3.43 -15.89 43.95
N GLU A 216 3.74 -17.15 43.64
CA GLU A 216 2.77 -18.12 43.10
C GLU A 216 2.59 -19.23 44.11
N GLY A 217 1.54 -19.13 44.93
CA GLY A 217 1.29 -20.01 46.07
C GLY A 217 2.33 -19.79 47.16
N LYS A 218 3.12 -20.84 47.48
CA LYS A 218 4.19 -20.80 48.51
C LYS A 218 5.61 -20.57 47.92
N LYS A 219 5.73 -20.36 46.61
CA LYS A 219 7.03 -20.18 45.93
C LYS A 219 7.16 -18.76 45.38
N ASP A 220 8.36 -18.20 45.51
CA ASP A 220 8.73 -16.99 44.80
C ASP A 220 9.20 -17.39 43.37
N VAL A 221 8.59 -16.78 42.37
CA VAL A 221 8.90 -17.01 40.95
C VAL A 221 9.44 -15.73 40.35
N ASP A 222 10.53 -15.83 39.61
CA ASP A 222 11.13 -14.69 38.93
C ASP A 222 10.14 -14.10 37.89
N ILE A 223 10.01 -12.80 37.88
CA ILE A 223 9.26 -12.10 36.85
C ILE A 223 10.18 -11.97 35.62
N MET A 224 9.76 -12.58 34.51
CA MET A 224 10.46 -12.51 33.22
C MET A 224 9.93 -11.34 32.39
N LYS A 225 10.79 -10.74 31.58
CA LYS A 225 10.43 -9.78 30.53
C LYS A 225 11.04 -10.20 29.22
N GLY A 226 10.32 -9.96 28.11
CA GLY A 226 10.87 -10.11 26.78
C GLY A 226 11.83 -8.94 26.48
N VAL A 227 13.05 -9.27 26.02
CA VAL A 227 14.02 -8.30 25.53
C VAL A 227 14.33 -8.64 24.08
N ILE A 228 14.21 -7.64 23.20
CA ILE A 228 14.56 -7.81 21.79
C ILE A 228 16.08 -7.83 21.68
N THR A 229 16.63 -8.92 21.19
CA THR A 229 18.08 -9.13 21.02
C THR A 229 18.54 -8.90 19.59
N SER A 230 17.65 -9.14 18.61
CA SER A 230 17.91 -8.81 17.22
C SER A 230 16.63 -8.39 16.52
N GLU A 231 16.76 -7.53 15.50
CA GLU A 231 15.69 -7.10 14.62
C GLU A 231 16.22 -7.12 13.19
N SER A 232 15.50 -7.78 12.28
CA SER A 232 15.76 -7.74 10.86
C SER A 232 14.48 -7.44 10.09
N ARG A 233 14.63 -6.73 8.96
CA ARG A 233 13.52 -6.35 8.10
C ARG A 233 13.60 -7.13 6.79
N LYS A 234 12.46 -7.59 6.32
CA LYS A 234 12.36 -8.38 5.10
C LYS A 234 11.14 -8.04 4.28
N ILE A 235 11.16 -8.42 2.99
CA ILE A 235 10.00 -8.37 2.10
C ILE A 235 9.71 -9.80 1.65
N THR A 236 8.46 -10.23 1.82
CA THR A 236 7.97 -11.55 1.40
C THR A 236 7.08 -11.40 0.18
N PHE A 237 7.35 -12.13 -0.89
CA PHE A 237 6.54 -12.22 -2.11
C PHE A 237 5.71 -13.50 -2.18
N ARG A 238 6.15 -14.55 -1.48
CA ARG A 238 5.49 -15.84 -1.35
C ARG A 238 5.63 -16.37 0.06
N ASP A 239 4.54 -16.87 0.59
CA ASP A 239 4.51 -17.53 1.89
C ASP A 239 3.70 -18.81 1.83
N ASP A 240 4.36 -19.95 1.98
CA ASP A 240 3.73 -21.27 1.97
C ASP A 240 3.01 -21.59 3.29
N SER A 241 3.27 -20.83 4.35
CA SER A 241 2.61 -20.98 5.65
C SER A 241 1.28 -20.25 5.77
N TYR A 242 0.91 -19.47 4.76
CA TYR A 242 -0.27 -18.60 4.75
C TYR A 242 -0.31 -17.52 5.83
N SER A 243 0.81 -17.28 6.49
CA SER A 243 0.94 -16.24 7.52
C SER A 243 1.05 -14.82 6.95
N ILE A 244 1.34 -14.70 5.64
CA ILE A 244 1.54 -13.44 4.93
C ILE A 244 0.70 -13.44 3.63
N ASP A 245 -0.11 -12.40 3.47
CA ASP A 245 -0.95 -12.20 2.29
C ASP A 245 -0.19 -11.49 1.17
N SER A 246 0.79 -12.18 0.59
CA SER A 246 1.60 -11.71 -0.53
C SER A 246 1.12 -12.26 -1.87
N LYS A 247 1.67 -11.76 -2.97
CA LYS A 247 1.33 -12.20 -4.33
C LYS A 247 2.48 -12.00 -5.30
N SER A 248 2.68 -12.97 -6.19
CA SER A 248 3.42 -12.79 -7.42
C SER A 248 2.75 -13.51 -8.58
N ARG A 249 2.75 -12.89 -9.76
CA ARG A 249 2.37 -13.54 -11.02
C ARG A 249 3.53 -14.32 -11.64
N PHE A 250 4.74 -14.08 -11.17
CA PHE A 250 5.97 -14.70 -11.67
C PHE A 250 6.30 -15.92 -10.84
N ALA A 251 6.40 -17.08 -11.49
CA ALA A 251 6.63 -18.34 -10.81
C ALA A 251 7.99 -18.41 -10.12
N ASP A 252 9.00 -17.82 -10.74
CA ASP A 252 10.41 -17.89 -10.31
C ASP A 252 10.83 -16.76 -9.37
N ILE A 253 9.88 -15.99 -8.81
CA ILE A 253 10.26 -14.99 -7.81
C ILE A 253 10.78 -15.67 -6.55
N VAL A 254 11.85 -15.10 -5.99
CA VAL A 254 12.34 -15.54 -4.67
C VAL A 254 11.25 -15.29 -3.61
N PRO A 255 11.05 -16.24 -2.67
CA PRO A 255 9.99 -16.09 -1.66
C PRO A 255 10.19 -14.87 -0.77
N GLU A 256 11.43 -14.55 -0.40
CA GLU A 256 11.77 -13.54 0.59
C GLU A 256 13.09 -12.86 0.23
N ILE A 257 13.21 -11.58 0.53
CA ILE A 257 14.43 -10.78 0.39
C ILE A 257 14.67 -9.93 1.64
N GLU A 258 15.91 -9.48 1.83
CA GLU A 258 16.21 -8.41 2.77
C GLU A 258 15.53 -7.09 2.38
N PHE A 259 15.26 -6.23 3.35
CA PHE A 259 14.59 -4.95 3.12
C PHE A 259 15.61 -3.92 2.59
N SER A 260 15.86 -3.96 1.29
CA SER A 260 16.71 -2.98 0.58
C SER A 260 16.21 -2.76 -0.85
N SER A 261 16.45 -1.55 -1.38
CA SER A 261 16.05 -1.21 -2.75
C SER A 261 16.79 -2.06 -3.79
N ASP A 262 18.04 -2.40 -3.56
CA ASP A 262 18.84 -3.25 -4.47
C ASP A 262 18.32 -4.69 -4.51
N ALA A 263 18.00 -5.27 -3.35
CA ALA A 263 17.39 -6.59 -3.27
C ALA A 263 16.02 -6.61 -3.95
N LEU A 264 15.21 -5.57 -3.75
CA LEU A 264 13.89 -5.42 -4.37
C LEU A 264 14.02 -5.35 -5.91
N ILE A 265 14.87 -4.46 -6.43
CA ILE A 265 15.11 -4.32 -7.87
C ILE A 265 15.59 -5.64 -8.47
N LYS A 266 16.54 -6.30 -7.81
CA LYS A 266 17.10 -7.58 -8.26
C LYS A 266 16.02 -8.66 -8.32
N ALA A 267 15.24 -8.85 -7.26
CA ALA A 267 14.18 -9.85 -7.21
C ALA A 267 13.14 -9.69 -8.31
N LEU A 268 12.67 -8.46 -8.51
CA LEU A 268 11.69 -8.14 -9.57
C LEU A 268 12.29 -8.36 -10.97
N THR A 269 13.51 -7.91 -11.19
CA THR A 269 14.19 -8.01 -12.50
C THR A 269 14.47 -9.45 -12.87
N ASP A 270 14.96 -10.26 -11.92
CA ASP A 270 15.28 -11.67 -12.14
C ASP A 270 14.01 -12.47 -12.46
N ALA A 271 12.92 -12.23 -11.73
CA ALA A 271 11.64 -12.87 -11.97
C ALA A 271 11.07 -12.54 -13.37
N ILE A 272 11.16 -11.27 -13.80
CA ILE A 272 10.72 -10.82 -15.14
C ILE A 272 11.57 -11.46 -16.23
N LYS A 273 12.90 -11.55 -16.05
CA LYS A 273 13.80 -12.16 -17.04
C LYS A 273 13.58 -13.66 -17.17
N ALA A 274 13.33 -14.35 -16.06
CA ALA A 274 13.06 -15.78 -16.06
C ALA A 274 11.81 -16.15 -16.88
N GLU A 275 10.77 -15.31 -16.84
CA GLU A 275 9.56 -15.54 -17.63
C GLU A 275 9.74 -15.23 -19.12
N ALA A 276 10.69 -14.38 -19.47
CA ALA A 276 10.98 -14.01 -20.86
C ALA A 276 11.92 -15.02 -21.57
N SER A 277 12.45 -16.00 -20.84
CA SER A 277 13.38 -17.03 -21.34
C SER A 277 12.64 -18.28 -21.77
#